data_567ca6edd004217e5ae0df670035dc1c
#
_entry.id   567ca6edd004217e5ae0df670035dc1c
#
_cell.length_a   1.000
_cell.length_b   1.000
_cell.length_c   1.000
_cell.angle_alpha   90.00
_cell.angle_beta   90.00
_cell.angle_gamma   90.00
#
_symmetry.space_group_name_H-M   'P 1'
#
loop_
_entity.id
_entity.type
_entity.pdbx_description
1 polymer ?
#
loop_
_entity_poly.entity_id
_entity_poly.type
_entity_poly.pdbx_seq_one_letter_code
_entity_poly.pdbx_strand_id
1 'polypeptide(L)'
;ASLVTLTAMGSLYWLLPNLTGKPISDAQRRLGLAVVWLWFLGMMIMAVGLHWAGLLNVPRRAYIAQVPDAYPHAAVPMVFNVLAGIVLLVALLLFIYGLFSVLLSRERKPELAEAPLPFAEVISGPEDRRLVLAMDRIGFWFAVAAILVVLAYGPTLVQLFGHLNPVPGWRLW
;
A
#
# COMPACT_ATOMS: atom_id res chain seq x y z
N ALA A 1 -7.34 1.35 -1.65
CA ALA A 1 -6.00 0.80 -1.40
C ALA A 1 -5.07 1.01 -2.61
N SER A 2 -5.44 0.62 -3.84
CA SER A 2 -4.56 0.72 -5.03
C SER A 2 -4.08 2.11 -5.35
N LEU A 3 -4.94 3.13 -5.25
CA LEU A 3 -4.57 4.52 -5.54
C LEU A 3 -3.45 4.98 -4.60
N VAL A 4 -3.61 4.73 -3.30
CA VAL A 4 -2.61 5.10 -2.29
C VAL A 4 -1.29 4.39 -2.55
N THR A 5 -1.32 3.11 -2.89
CA THR A 5 -0.10 2.33 -3.16
C THR A 5 0.61 2.82 -4.41
N LEU A 6 -0.11 3.06 -5.52
CA LEU A 6 0.49 3.58 -6.75
C LEU A 6 1.04 5.00 -6.56
N THR A 7 0.33 5.85 -5.82
CA THR A 7 0.81 7.19 -5.49
C THR A 7 2.09 7.12 -4.66
N ALA A 8 2.13 6.27 -3.64
CA ALA A 8 3.33 6.06 -2.81
C ALA A 8 4.52 5.52 -3.64
N MET A 9 4.27 4.54 -4.51
CA MET A 9 5.30 4.01 -5.40
C MET A 9 5.82 5.08 -6.37
N GLY A 10 4.93 5.86 -6.99
CA GLY A 10 5.30 6.95 -7.89
C GLY A 10 6.08 8.05 -7.18
N SER A 11 5.63 8.45 -5.98
CA SER A 11 6.31 9.44 -5.15
C SER A 11 7.72 9.00 -4.76
N LEU A 12 7.90 7.72 -4.41
CA LEU A 12 9.22 7.17 -4.09
C LEU A 12 10.16 7.20 -5.31
N TYR A 13 9.66 6.82 -6.49
CA TYR A 13 10.45 6.90 -7.73
C TYR A 13 10.88 8.33 -8.06
N TRP A 14 10.02 9.31 -7.79
CA TRP A 14 10.33 10.71 -8.03
C TRP A 14 11.27 11.29 -6.94
N LEU A 15 11.01 10.95 -5.68
CA LEU A 15 11.73 11.50 -4.53
C LEU A 15 13.15 10.94 -4.41
N LEU A 16 13.34 9.66 -4.71
CA LEU A 16 14.61 8.97 -4.51
C LEU A 16 15.78 9.60 -5.25
N PRO A 17 15.69 9.97 -6.56
CA PRO A 17 16.74 10.70 -7.27
C PRO A 17 17.06 12.06 -6.64
N ASN A 18 16.02 12.79 -6.25
CA ASN A 18 16.17 14.13 -5.67
C ASN A 18 16.85 14.10 -4.30
N LEU A 19 16.57 13.08 -3.47
CA LEU A 19 17.19 12.93 -2.15
C LEU A 19 18.61 12.36 -2.23
N THR A 20 18.87 11.45 -3.19
CA THR A 20 20.16 10.75 -3.25
C THR A 20 21.13 11.36 -4.26
N GLY A 21 20.66 12.24 -5.13
CA GLY A 21 21.44 12.77 -6.27
C GLY A 21 21.78 11.70 -7.31
N LYS A 22 21.03 10.58 -7.35
CA LYS A 22 21.29 9.48 -8.28
C LYS A 22 20.27 9.49 -9.41
N PRO A 23 20.72 9.63 -10.69
CA PRO A 23 19.80 9.67 -11.81
C PRO A 23 19.12 8.30 -12.01
N ILE A 24 17.87 8.32 -12.44
CA ILE A 24 17.17 7.12 -12.90
C ILE A 24 17.62 6.84 -14.35
N SER A 25 18.11 5.63 -14.59
CA SER A 25 18.44 5.16 -15.93
C SER A 25 17.18 4.83 -16.75
N ASP A 26 17.31 4.79 -18.07
CA ASP A 26 16.20 4.39 -18.96
C ASP A 26 15.69 2.98 -18.65
N ALA A 27 16.57 2.06 -18.26
CA ALA A 27 16.17 0.72 -17.83
C ALA A 27 15.30 0.74 -16.58
N GLN A 28 15.69 1.54 -15.57
CA GLN A 28 14.90 1.71 -14.33
C GLN A 28 13.56 2.39 -14.60
N ARG A 29 13.52 3.36 -15.52
CA ARG A 29 12.27 3.99 -15.95
C ARG A 29 11.32 3.01 -16.62
N ARG A 30 11.81 2.16 -17.53
CA ARG A 30 11.02 1.09 -18.15
C ARG A 30 10.52 0.08 -17.11
N LEU A 31 11.36 -0.27 -16.15
CA LEU A 31 10.98 -1.12 -15.03
C LEU A 31 9.84 -0.51 -14.20
N GLY A 32 9.93 0.78 -13.87
CA GLY A 32 8.87 1.51 -13.18
C GLY A 32 7.53 1.47 -13.93
N LEU A 33 7.56 1.70 -15.25
CA LEU A 33 6.37 1.58 -16.09
C LEU A 33 5.80 0.14 -16.09
N ALA A 34 6.65 -0.86 -16.17
CA ALA A 34 6.21 -2.27 -16.08
C ALA A 34 5.55 -2.58 -14.75
N VAL A 35 6.08 -2.06 -13.64
CA VAL A 35 5.46 -2.20 -12.30
C VAL A 35 4.06 -1.60 -12.27
N VAL A 36 3.87 -0.39 -12.82
CA VAL A 36 2.55 0.26 -12.86
C VAL A 36 1.54 -0.58 -13.66
N TRP A 37 1.94 -1.08 -14.83
CA TRP A 37 1.07 -1.92 -15.66
C TRP A 37 0.74 -3.26 -15.02
N LEU A 38 1.73 -3.93 -14.41
CA LEU A 38 1.49 -5.17 -13.67
C LEU A 38 0.59 -4.95 -12.47
N TRP A 39 0.78 -3.85 -11.74
CA TRP A 39 -0.09 -3.51 -10.62
C TRP A 39 -1.53 -3.27 -11.07
N PHE A 40 -1.71 -2.49 -12.13
CA PHE A 40 -3.03 -2.23 -12.71
C PHE A 40 -3.70 -3.53 -13.14
N LEU A 41 -2.99 -4.37 -13.91
CA LEU A 41 -3.50 -5.65 -14.40
C LEU A 41 -3.87 -6.59 -13.23
N GLY A 42 -2.99 -6.73 -12.25
CA GLY A 42 -3.26 -7.54 -11.06
C GLY A 42 -4.50 -7.09 -10.31
N MET A 43 -4.67 -5.78 -10.13
CA MET A 43 -5.87 -5.23 -9.49
C MET A 43 -7.14 -5.44 -10.30
N MET A 44 -7.08 -5.34 -11.63
CA MET A 44 -8.22 -5.62 -12.50
C MET A 44 -8.64 -7.09 -12.42
N ILE A 45 -7.68 -8.02 -12.48
CA ILE A 45 -7.96 -9.47 -12.34
C ILE A 45 -8.56 -9.76 -10.96
N MET A 46 -8.01 -9.19 -9.90
CA MET A 46 -8.54 -9.34 -8.54
C MET A 46 -9.96 -8.79 -8.41
N ALA A 47 -10.23 -7.61 -8.98
CA ALA A 47 -11.56 -7.01 -8.95
C ALA A 47 -12.58 -7.91 -9.63
N VAL A 48 -12.26 -8.42 -10.82
CA VAL A 48 -13.13 -9.35 -11.57
C VAL A 48 -13.38 -10.63 -10.75
N GLY A 49 -12.34 -11.25 -10.20
CA GLY A 49 -12.45 -12.45 -9.39
C GLY A 49 -13.34 -12.26 -8.15
N LEU A 50 -13.14 -11.14 -7.43
CA LEU A 50 -13.92 -10.83 -6.23
C LEU A 50 -15.38 -10.50 -6.55
N HIS A 51 -15.65 -9.75 -7.61
CA HIS A 51 -17.03 -9.45 -8.03
C HIS A 51 -17.75 -10.74 -8.48
N TRP A 52 -17.08 -11.57 -9.25
CA TRP A 52 -17.67 -12.86 -9.66
C TRP A 52 -17.96 -13.78 -8.47
N ALA A 53 -17.02 -13.89 -7.51
CA ALA A 53 -17.26 -14.63 -6.28
C ALA A 53 -18.45 -14.07 -5.50
N GLY A 54 -18.60 -12.75 -5.43
CA GLY A 54 -19.75 -12.09 -4.80
C GLY A 54 -21.08 -12.41 -5.49
N LEU A 55 -21.10 -12.50 -6.83
CA LEU A 55 -22.30 -12.91 -7.58
C LEU A 55 -22.69 -14.37 -7.32
N LEU A 56 -21.72 -15.21 -6.94
CA LEU A 56 -21.96 -16.60 -6.51
C LEU A 56 -22.27 -16.72 -5.00
N ASN A 57 -22.64 -15.61 -4.35
CA ASN A 57 -22.98 -15.55 -2.93
C ASN A 57 -21.86 -16.00 -1.98
N VAL A 58 -20.60 -15.88 -2.37
CA VAL A 58 -19.49 -16.10 -1.45
C VAL A 58 -19.45 -14.95 -0.43
N PRO A 59 -19.62 -15.23 0.87
CA PRO A 59 -19.63 -14.18 1.88
C PRO A 59 -18.28 -13.48 1.97
N ARG A 60 -18.33 -12.17 2.15
CA ARG A 60 -17.14 -11.36 2.30
C ARG A 60 -16.44 -11.70 3.62
N ARG A 61 -15.12 -11.95 3.57
CA ARG A 61 -14.29 -12.27 4.74
C ARG A 61 -14.72 -13.56 5.48
N ALA A 62 -15.41 -14.47 4.80
CA ALA A 62 -15.76 -15.76 5.41
C ALA A 62 -14.57 -16.72 5.32
N TYR A 63 -14.42 -17.51 6.37
CA TYR A 63 -13.48 -18.62 6.39
C TYR A 63 -14.14 -19.85 5.76
N ILE A 64 -13.40 -20.62 4.97
CA ILE A 64 -13.93 -21.76 4.21
C ILE A 64 -14.69 -22.76 5.10
N ALA A 65 -14.21 -22.99 6.33
CA ALA A 65 -14.87 -23.87 7.29
C ALA A 65 -16.22 -23.36 7.80
N GLN A 66 -16.49 -22.05 7.66
CA GLN A 66 -17.77 -21.44 8.10
C GLN A 66 -18.83 -21.49 7.02
N VAL A 67 -18.41 -21.59 5.75
CA VAL A 67 -19.34 -21.58 4.60
C VAL A 67 -18.84 -22.60 3.55
N PRO A 68 -18.75 -23.88 3.92
CA PRO A 68 -18.18 -24.91 3.04
C PRO A 68 -18.91 -25.04 1.71
N ASP A 69 -20.24 -24.82 1.71
CA ASP A 69 -21.08 -25.00 0.51
C ASP A 69 -20.95 -23.86 -0.50
N ALA A 70 -20.44 -22.69 -0.11
CA ALA A 70 -20.30 -21.55 -1.02
C ALA A 70 -19.04 -21.63 -1.90
N TYR A 71 -17.98 -22.30 -1.43
CA TYR A 71 -16.69 -22.33 -2.08
C TYR A 71 -16.57 -23.26 -3.29
N PRO A 72 -17.18 -24.45 -3.34
CA PRO A 72 -17.11 -25.32 -4.52
C PRO A 72 -17.56 -24.65 -5.80
N HIS A 73 -18.60 -23.80 -5.72
CA HIS A 73 -19.13 -23.05 -6.85
C HIS A 73 -18.26 -21.84 -7.23
N ALA A 74 -17.39 -21.40 -6.31
CA ALA A 74 -16.52 -20.25 -6.49
C ALA A 74 -15.07 -20.60 -6.83
N ALA A 75 -14.76 -21.85 -7.13
CA ALA A 75 -13.40 -22.31 -7.41
C ALA A 75 -12.75 -21.50 -8.54
N VAL A 76 -13.46 -21.24 -9.64
CA VAL A 76 -12.93 -20.46 -10.78
C VAL A 76 -12.59 -19.02 -10.37
N PRO A 77 -13.52 -18.21 -9.80
CA PRO A 77 -13.17 -16.86 -9.38
C PRO A 77 -12.06 -16.82 -8.30
N MET A 78 -11.94 -17.85 -7.47
CA MET A 78 -10.82 -17.94 -6.52
C MET A 78 -9.46 -18.11 -7.21
N VAL A 79 -9.40 -18.86 -8.30
CA VAL A 79 -8.18 -18.95 -9.13
C VAL A 79 -7.78 -17.58 -9.67
N PHE A 80 -8.74 -16.77 -10.13
CA PHE A 80 -8.45 -15.39 -10.57
C PHE A 80 -7.82 -14.56 -9.45
N ASN A 81 -8.30 -14.70 -8.21
CA ASN A 81 -7.72 -14.00 -7.06
C ASN A 81 -6.28 -14.48 -6.75
N VAL A 82 -6.01 -15.77 -6.87
CA VAL A 82 -4.65 -16.31 -6.70
C VAL A 82 -3.71 -15.78 -7.77
N LEU A 83 -4.13 -15.83 -9.04
CA LEU A 83 -3.34 -15.28 -10.15
C LEU A 83 -3.07 -13.79 -9.98
N ALA A 84 -4.10 -13.02 -9.59
CA ALA A 84 -3.95 -11.60 -9.29
C ALA A 84 -2.93 -11.36 -8.17
N GLY A 85 -2.97 -12.17 -7.10
CA GLY A 85 -2.02 -12.09 -6.00
C GLY A 85 -0.59 -12.34 -6.46
N ILE A 86 -0.37 -13.32 -7.33
CA ILE A 86 0.95 -13.60 -7.92
C ILE A 86 1.45 -12.41 -8.76
N VAL A 87 0.60 -11.86 -9.62
CA VAL A 87 0.95 -10.69 -10.46
C VAL A 87 1.31 -9.49 -9.59
N LEU A 88 0.53 -9.21 -8.54
CA LEU A 88 0.80 -8.13 -7.61
C LEU A 88 2.11 -8.35 -6.81
N LEU A 89 2.38 -9.59 -6.41
CA LEU A 89 3.64 -9.95 -5.75
C LEU A 89 4.83 -9.71 -6.67
N VAL A 90 4.74 -10.13 -7.93
CA VAL A 90 5.80 -9.87 -8.92
C VAL A 90 6.00 -8.37 -9.11
N ALA A 91 4.91 -7.59 -9.23
CA ALA A 91 5.01 -6.13 -9.34
C ALA A 91 5.71 -5.51 -8.12
N LEU A 92 5.39 -5.97 -6.91
CA LEU A 92 6.03 -5.52 -5.68
C LEU A 92 7.52 -5.85 -5.65
N LEU A 93 7.91 -7.06 -6.02
CA LEU A 93 9.31 -7.47 -6.05
C LEU A 93 10.11 -6.67 -7.08
N LEU A 94 9.54 -6.43 -8.27
CA LEU A 94 10.15 -5.58 -9.29
C LEU A 94 10.29 -4.12 -8.82
N PHE A 95 9.30 -3.60 -8.09
CA PHE A 95 9.38 -2.28 -7.49
C PHE A 95 10.54 -2.17 -6.48
N ILE A 96 10.62 -3.13 -5.55
CA ILE A 96 11.69 -3.20 -4.56
C ILE A 96 13.05 -3.31 -5.26
N TYR A 97 13.18 -4.18 -6.25
CA TYR A 97 14.39 -4.29 -7.05
C TYR A 97 14.76 -2.97 -7.73
N GLY A 98 13.76 -2.27 -8.31
CA GLY A 98 13.94 -0.96 -8.93
C GLY A 98 14.49 0.07 -7.94
N LEU A 99 13.92 0.17 -6.73
CA LEU A 99 14.41 1.07 -5.68
C LEU A 99 15.86 0.74 -5.28
N PHE A 100 16.15 -0.53 -5.02
CA PHE A 100 17.50 -0.93 -4.66
C PHE A 100 18.51 -0.70 -5.79
N SER A 101 18.13 -0.89 -7.05
CA SER A 101 18.98 -0.62 -8.20
C SER A 101 19.39 0.86 -8.31
N VAL A 102 18.49 1.79 -7.94
CA VAL A 102 18.81 3.23 -7.86
C VAL A 102 19.71 3.49 -6.65
N LEU A 103 19.39 2.94 -5.49
CA LEU A 103 20.18 3.13 -4.26
C LEU A 103 21.62 2.62 -4.39
N LEU A 104 21.81 1.49 -5.10
CA LEU A 104 23.12 0.87 -5.31
C LEU A 104 23.86 1.45 -6.53
N SER A 105 23.23 2.31 -7.33
CA SER A 105 23.89 2.98 -8.44
C SER A 105 25.11 3.78 -7.96
N ARG A 106 26.21 3.69 -8.69
CA ARG A 106 27.44 4.45 -8.42
C ARG A 106 27.41 5.86 -9.02
N GLU A 107 26.57 6.08 -10.02
CA GLU A 107 26.42 7.40 -10.64
C GLU A 107 25.76 8.36 -9.65
N ARG A 108 26.37 9.51 -9.45
CA ARG A 108 25.82 10.56 -8.60
C ARG A 108 25.90 11.89 -9.34
N LYS A 109 24.78 12.59 -9.42
CA LYS A 109 24.68 13.95 -9.94
C LYS A 109 24.22 14.86 -8.80
N PRO A 110 25.12 15.55 -8.10
CA PRO A 110 24.77 16.38 -6.94
C PRO A 110 23.74 17.45 -7.29
N GLU A 111 23.75 17.96 -8.53
CA GLU A 111 22.76 18.93 -9.03
C GLU A 111 21.30 18.48 -8.87
N LEU A 112 21.03 17.15 -8.89
CA LEU A 112 19.68 16.61 -8.67
C LEU A 112 19.24 16.73 -7.21
N ALA A 113 20.19 16.59 -6.27
CA ALA A 113 19.90 16.71 -4.84
C ALA A 113 19.72 18.18 -4.40
N GLU A 114 20.25 19.11 -5.18
CA GLU A 114 20.14 20.56 -4.93
C GLU A 114 18.92 21.17 -5.63
N ALA A 115 18.26 20.42 -6.53
CA ALA A 115 17.08 20.91 -7.22
C ALA A 115 15.95 21.17 -6.21
N PRO A 116 15.38 22.39 -6.19
CA PRO A 116 14.27 22.70 -5.30
C PRO A 116 13.09 21.77 -5.60
N LEU A 117 12.52 21.17 -4.56
CA LEU A 117 11.31 20.38 -4.71
C LEU A 117 10.19 21.31 -5.19
N PRO A 118 9.52 21.02 -6.31
CA PRO A 118 8.57 21.95 -6.93
C PRO A 118 7.34 22.29 -6.07
N PHE A 119 7.14 21.61 -4.95
CA PHE A 119 6.07 21.91 -3.98
C PHE A 119 6.60 22.37 -2.62
N ALA A 120 7.89 22.59 -2.50
CA ALA A 120 8.51 23.14 -1.30
C ALA A 120 8.64 24.67 -1.42
N GLU A 121 7.64 25.34 -1.99
CA GLU A 121 7.52 26.78 -1.80
C GLU A 121 7.23 27.03 -0.33
N VAL A 122 8.19 27.65 0.32
CA VAL A 122 7.96 28.18 1.67
C VAL A 122 6.95 29.30 1.53
N ILE A 123 5.69 29.00 1.78
CA ILE A 123 4.66 30.03 1.92
C ILE A 123 4.95 30.77 3.20
N SER A 124 5.78 31.83 3.09
CA SER A 124 6.04 32.75 4.17
C SER A 124 4.82 33.64 4.34
N GLY A 125 3.86 33.20 5.15
CA GLY A 125 2.75 34.01 5.62
C GLY A 125 3.03 34.62 7.01
N PRO A 126 2.25 35.62 7.47
CA PRO A 126 2.33 36.11 8.83
C PRO A 126 2.02 34.97 9.81
N GLU A 127 2.95 34.74 10.70
CA GLU A 127 3.16 33.49 11.37
C GLU A 127 2.41 33.42 12.69
N ASP A 128 1.42 32.55 12.76
CA ASP A 128 1.13 31.84 14.02
C ASP A 128 1.98 30.55 14.07
N ARG A 129 3.27 30.76 14.23
CA ARG A 129 4.34 29.75 14.13
C ARG A 129 4.11 28.49 14.94
N ARG A 130 3.44 28.58 16.10
CA ARG A 130 3.37 27.45 17.03
C ARG A 130 2.45 26.33 16.52
N LEU A 131 1.31 26.68 15.95
CA LEU A 131 0.35 25.70 15.43
C LEU A 131 0.85 25.08 14.13
N VAL A 132 1.37 25.89 13.22
CA VAL A 132 1.95 25.44 11.97
C VAL A 132 3.15 24.53 12.22
N LEU A 133 4.06 24.88 13.11
CA LEU A 133 5.22 24.05 13.47
C LEU A 133 4.81 22.75 14.19
N ALA A 134 3.71 22.74 14.93
CA ALA A 134 3.20 21.50 15.53
C ALA A 134 2.59 20.59 14.48
N MET A 135 1.84 21.15 13.52
CA MET A 135 1.22 20.40 12.42
C MET A 135 2.23 19.93 11.37
N ASP A 136 3.37 20.61 11.25
CA ASP A 136 4.44 20.26 10.31
C ASP A 136 5.34 19.11 10.84
N ARG A 137 5.16 18.73 12.12
CA ARG A 137 5.91 17.64 12.73
C ARG A 137 5.27 16.29 12.36
N ILE A 138 5.99 15.46 11.61
CA ILE A 138 5.62 14.07 11.31
C ILE A 138 5.25 13.30 12.60
N GLY A 139 5.96 13.55 13.70
CA GLY A 139 5.68 12.96 15.01
C GLY A 139 4.29 13.29 15.57
N PHE A 140 3.76 14.48 15.31
CA PHE A 140 2.39 14.84 15.69
C PHE A 140 1.37 13.97 14.95
N TRP A 141 1.48 13.86 13.63
CA TRP A 141 0.57 13.04 12.83
C TRP A 141 0.70 11.55 13.12
N PHE A 142 1.93 11.09 13.42
CA PHE A 142 2.14 9.73 13.87
C PHE A 142 1.43 9.45 15.19
N ALA A 143 1.51 10.37 16.16
CA ALA A 143 0.79 10.23 17.43
C ALA A 143 -0.73 10.24 17.24
N VAL A 144 -1.26 11.13 16.40
CA VAL A 144 -2.68 11.17 16.06
C VAL A 144 -3.11 9.85 15.40
N ALA A 145 -2.35 9.35 14.43
CA ALA A 145 -2.64 8.07 13.77
C ALA A 145 -2.58 6.91 14.76
N ALA A 146 -1.59 6.86 15.64
CA ALA A 146 -1.48 5.81 16.68
C ALA A 146 -2.68 5.84 17.64
N ILE A 147 -3.11 7.02 18.09
CA ILE A 147 -4.30 7.17 18.94
C ILE A 147 -5.54 6.67 18.21
N LEU A 148 -5.73 7.06 16.95
CA LEU A 148 -6.87 6.60 16.15
C LEU A 148 -6.86 5.08 15.95
N VAL A 149 -5.71 4.48 15.72
CA VAL A 149 -5.55 3.01 15.61
C VAL A 149 -5.92 2.34 16.93
N VAL A 150 -5.42 2.84 18.06
CA VAL A 150 -5.75 2.30 19.39
C VAL A 150 -7.25 2.44 19.69
N LEU A 151 -7.86 3.56 19.37
CA LEU A 151 -9.31 3.76 19.56
C LEU A 151 -10.15 2.84 18.66
N ALA A 152 -9.72 2.66 17.41
CA ALA A 152 -10.46 1.84 16.44
C ALA A 152 -10.34 0.33 16.71
N TYR A 153 -9.14 -0.13 17.05
CA TYR A 153 -8.84 -1.56 17.20
C TYR A 153 -8.71 -2.03 18.65
N GLY A 154 -8.43 -1.13 19.59
CA GLY A 154 -8.24 -1.46 21.01
C GLY A 154 -9.40 -2.25 21.61
N PRO A 155 -10.67 -1.80 21.48
CA PRO A 155 -11.81 -2.54 21.99
C PRO A 155 -11.92 -3.95 21.41
N THR A 156 -11.68 -4.08 20.11
CA THR A 156 -11.71 -5.38 19.39
C THR A 156 -10.60 -6.31 19.88
N LEU A 157 -9.39 -5.77 20.08
CA LEU A 157 -8.26 -6.54 20.60
C LEU A 157 -8.49 -6.98 22.05
N VAL A 158 -9.03 -6.10 22.90
CA VAL A 158 -9.38 -6.46 24.28
C VAL A 158 -10.42 -7.58 24.32
N GLN A 159 -11.45 -7.49 23.47
CA GLN A 159 -12.44 -8.56 23.33
C GLN A 159 -11.81 -9.86 22.83
N LEU A 160 -10.92 -9.78 21.82
CA LEU A 160 -10.23 -10.93 21.26
C LEU A 160 -9.36 -11.63 22.31
N PHE A 161 -8.58 -10.89 23.09
CA PHE A 161 -7.71 -11.43 24.12
C PHE A 161 -8.49 -11.87 25.39
N GLY A 162 -9.60 -11.21 25.68
CA GLY A 162 -10.49 -11.58 26.80
C GLY A 162 -11.29 -12.88 26.56
N HIS A 163 -11.45 -13.29 25.30
CA HIS A 163 -12.21 -14.48 24.92
C HIS A 163 -11.32 -15.52 24.23
N LEU A 164 -10.19 -15.84 24.84
CA LEU A 164 -9.20 -16.81 24.32
C LEU A 164 -9.70 -18.27 24.28
N ASN A 165 -10.90 -18.55 24.81
CA ASN A 165 -11.51 -19.86 24.66
C ASN A 165 -12.09 -19.98 23.25
N PRO A 166 -11.65 -20.95 22.43
CA PRO A 166 -12.23 -21.20 21.13
C PRO A 166 -13.67 -21.69 21.30
N VAL A 167 -14.61 -20.76 21.24
CA VAL A 167 -16.03 -21.12 21.21
C VAL A 167 -16.36 -21.55 19.78
N PRO A 168 -16.82 -22.78 19.55
CA PRO A 168 -17.27 -23.20 18.24
C PRO A 168 -18.36 -22.27 17.74
N GLY A 169 -18.15 -21.69 16.56
CA GLY A 169 -19.11 -20.74 15.98
C GLY A 169 -18.95 -19.28 16.39
N TRP A 170 -17.83 -18.92 17.01
CA TRP A 170 -17.54 -17.51 17.33
C TRP A 170 -17.47 -16.64 16.07
N ARG A 171 -18.34 -15.65 16.00
CA ARG A 171 -18.41 -14.69 14.88
C ARG A 171 -17.83 -13.37 15.33
N LEU A 172 -16.92 -12.81 14.54
CA LEU A 172 -16.25 -11.52 14.77
C LEU A 172 -17.11 -10.29 14.39
N TRP A 173 -18.43 -10.45 14.19
CA TRP A 173 -19.39 -9.37 13.90
C TRP A 173 -20.69 -9.56 14.66
#